data_ee1b970a016939b62a69be9fd2102578
#
_entry.id   ee1b970a016939b62a69be9fd2102578
#
_cell.length_a   1.000
_cell.length_b   1.000
_cell.length_c   1.000
_cell.angle_alpha   90.00
_cell.angle_beta   90.00
_cell.angle_gamma   90.00
#
_symmetry.space_group_name_H-M   'P 1'
#
loop_
_entity.id
_entity.type
_entity.pdbx_description
1 polymer ?
#
loop_
_entity_poly.entity_id
_entity_poly.type
_entity_poly.pdbx_seq_one_letter_code
_entity_poly.pdbx_strand_id
1 'polypeptide(L)'
;MPTRGVSSAVIHLNSNIIRIERIFNMTELDEIRIQSENLARELIETARLKEGGIVVVGCSSSEIAGHRVGSVSSPEIGQAVFEGLYKALTEKGIWLAAQCCEHLNRALIIEREAMKDCEPVNVVPQPKAGGSFATAAYNGFKDPVALEEVRADAGLDIGNTLIGMHLKKVAVPLRLK
;
A
#
# COMPACT_ATOMS: atom_id res chain seq x y z
N MET A 1 6.52 -18.76 -28.98
CA MET A 1 5.90 -18.73 -27.63
C MET A 1 5.66 -17.26 -27.29
N PRO A 2 4.44 -16.81 -27.04
CA PRO A 2 4.21 -15.41 -26.73
C PRO A 2 4.61 -15.15 -25.27
N THR A 3 5.59 -14.28 -25.09
CA THR A 3 5.91 -13.68 -23.78
C THR A 3 4.71 -12.82 -23.36
N ARG A 4 3.94 -13.31 -22.41
CA ARG A 4 2.85 -12.53 -21.83
C ARG A 4 3.46 -11.38 -21.03
N GLY A 5 3.31 -10.17 -21.53
CA GLY A 5 3.62 -8.97 -20.79
C GLY A 5 2.84 -8.95 -19.46
N VAL A 6 3.56 -8.87 -18.36
CA VAL A 6 2.95 -8.67 -17.04
C VAL A 6 2.49 -7.22 -16.99
N SER A 7 1.18 -7.01 -17.00
CA SER A 7 0.58 -5.68 -16.91
C SER A 7 0.52 -5.25 -15.45
N SER A 8 1.11 -4.12 -15.11
CA SER A 8 0.94 -3.52 -13.77
C SER A 8 -0.46 -2.92 -13.64
N ALA A 9 -1.08 -3.09 -12.49
CA ALA A 9 -2.44 -2.64 -12.23
C ALA A 9 -2.47 -1.53 -11.16
N VAL A 10 -3.29 -0.52 -11.37
CA VAL A 10 -3.52 0.60 -10.43
C VAL A 10 -4.98 0.64 -10.03
N ILE A 11 -5.22 0.83 -8.74
CA ILE A 11 -6.55 1.02 -8.19
C ILE A 11 -6.61 2.35 -7.46
N HIS A 12 -7.59 3.16 -7.83
CA HIS A 12 -7.97 4.36 -7.13
C HIS A 12 -9.25 4.09 -6.35
N LEU A 13 -9.20 4.24 -5.04
CA LEU A 13 -10.36 4.16 -4.17
C LEU A 13 -10.86 5.56 -3.83
N ASN A 14 -12.12 5.82 -4.11
CA ASN A 14 -12.80 7.02 -3.65
C ASN A 14 -13.35 6.79 -2.24
N SER A 15 -13.31 7.82 -1.40
CA SER A 15 -13.74 7.86 0.00
C SER A 15 -15.21 7.48 0.28
N ASN A 16 -15.99 7.15 -0.75
CA ASN A 16 -17.42 6.83 -0.63
C ASN A 16 -17.75 5.34 -0.39
N ILE A 17 -16.76 4.46 -0.19
CA ILE A 17 -16.99 3.01 -0.06
C ILE A 17 -17.17 2.56 1.40
N ILE A 18 -17.00 3.45 2.37
CA ILE A 18 -17.15 3.10 3.79
C ILE A 18 -18.59 3.35 4.24
N ARG A 19 -19.51 2.49 3.83
CA ARG A 19 -20.84 2.41 4.44
C ARG A 19 -21.31 0.95 4.44
N ILE A 20 -20.86 0.17 5.43
CA ILE A 20 -21.41 -1.16 5.71
C ILE A 20 -21.96 -1.18 7.13
N GLU A 21 -23.19 -1.69 7.22
CA GLU A 21 -24.00 -1.77 8.42
C GLU A 21 -23.26 -2.45 9.58
N ARG A 22 -23.37 -1.84 10.76
CA ARG A 22 -22.89 -2.35 12.04
C ARG A 22 -23.56 -3.67 12.39
N ILE A 23 -22.81 -4.76 12.26
CA ILE A 23 -23.15 -6.03 12.91
C ILE A 23 -21.90 -6.56 13.64
N PHE A 24 -22.05 -6.73 14.95
CA PHE A 24 -21.03 -7.10 15.94
C PHE A 24 -20.09 -5.96 16.39
N ASN A 25 -19.76 -5.95 17.70
CA ASN A 25 -18.90 -5.05 18.47
C ASN A 25 -17.47 -4.82 17.92
N MET A 26 -17.33 -4.65 16.60
CA MET A 26 -16.04 -4.33 15.97
C MET A 26 -15.76 -2.83 16.12
N THR A 27 -14.51 -2.50 16.40
CA THR A 27 -14.05 -1.11 16.37
C THR A 27 -13.93 -0.64 14.91
N GLU A 28 -13.99 0.67 14.70
CA GLU A 28 -13.76 1.27 13.36
C GLU A 28 -12.38 0.87 12.79
N LEU A 29 -11.37 0.71 13.63
CA LEU A 29 -10.04 0.23 13.22
C LEU A 29 -10.05 -1.23 12.79
N ASP A 30 -10.85 -2.08 13.42
CA ASP A 30 -11.03 -3.47 13.00
C ASP A 30 -11.70 -3.56 11.63
N GLU A 31 -12.68 -2.70 11.37
CA GLU A 31 -13.33 -2.60 10.06
C GLU A 31 -12.33 -2.17 8.97
N ILE A 32 -11.51 -1.15 9.25
CA ILE A 32 -10.46 -0.68 8.33
C ILE A 32 -9.45 -1.81 8.04
N ARG A 33 -9.01 -2.54 9.05
CA ARG A 33 -8.08 -3.65 8.88
C ARG A 33 -8.66 -4.75 8.00
N ILE A 34 -9.91 -5.17 8.24
CA ILE A 34 -10.58 -6.21 7.45
C ILE A 34 -10.82 -5.76 6.02
N GLN A 35 -11.24 -4.53 5.80
CA GLN A 35 -11.43 -3.98 4.46
C GLN A 35 -10.10 -3.92 3.69
N SER A 36 -9.00 -3.53 4.35
CA SER A 36 -7.67 -3.52 3.77
C SER A 36 -7.19 -4.93 3.40
N GLU A 37 -7.44 -5.92 4.25
CA GLU A 37 -7.15 -7.33 3.94
C GLU A 37 -7.94 -7.82 2.73
N ASN A 38 -9.25 -7.56 2.68
CA ASN A 38 -10.10 -7.95 1.57
C ASN A 38 -9.67 -7.27 0.26
N LEU A 39 -9.34 -5.98 0.31
CA LEU A 39 -8.85 -5.23 -0.82
C LEU A 39 -7.57 -5.82 -1.42
N ALA A 40 -6.62 -6.21 -0.55
CA ALA A 40 -5.40 -6.86 -1.00
C ALA A 40 -5.69 -8.24 -1.64
N ARG A 41 -6.57 -9.04 -1.06
CA ARG A 41 -6.97 -10.34 -1.60
C ARG A 41 -7.61 -10.20 -2.98
N GLU A 42 -8.53 -9.26 -3.13
CA GLU A 42 -9.18 -8.99 -4.42
C GLU A 42 -8.17 -8.48 -5.48
N LEU A 43 -7.22 -7.62 -5.10
CA LEU A 43 -6.14 -7.19 -5.97
C LEU A 43 -5.29 -8.37 -6.44
N ILE A 44 -4.87 -9.25 -5.53
CA ILE A 44 -4.06 -10.43 -5.84
C ILE A 44 -4.74 -11.31 -6.88
N GLU A 45 -6.02 -11.58 -6.70
CA GLU A 45 -6.82 -12.41 -7.62
C GLU A 45 -7.02 -11.71 -8.97
N THR A 46 -7.47 -10.46 -8.96
CA THR A 46 -7.84 -9.71 -10.18
C THR A 46 -6.59 -9.41 -11.04
N ALA A 47 -5.49 -9.01 -10.42
CA ALA A 47 -4.22 -8.76 -11.10
C ALA A 47 -3.43 -10.04 -11.37
N ARG A 48 -3.88 -11.20 -10.84
CA ARG A 48 -3.19 -12.49 -10.97
C ARG A 48 -1.75 -12.43 -10.51
N LEU A 49 -1.54 -11.79 -9.36
CA LEU A 49 -0.21 -11.63 -8.79
C LEU A 49 0.40 -12.98 -8.41
N LYS A 50 1.71 -13.05 -8.50
CA LYS A 50 2.47 -14.26 -8.20
C LYS A 50 3.39 -14.01 -7.02
N GLU A 51 3.80 -15.08 -6.38
CA GLU A 51 4.85 -15.09 -5.36
C GLU A 51 6.11 -14.33 -5.85
N GLY A 52 6.70 -13.54 -5.00
CA GLY A 52 7.84 -12.66 -5.30
C GLY A 52 7.46 -11.38 -6.03
N GLY A 53 6.17 -11.17 -6.37
CA GLY A 53 5.67 -9.90 -6.91
C GLY A 53 5.70 -8.78 -5.88
N ILE A 54 5.72 -7.54 -6.36
CA ILE A 54 5.72 -6.33 -5.51
C ILE A 54 4.42 -5.57 -5.74
N VAL A 55 3.76 -5.19 -4.64
CA VAL A 55 2.62 -4.27 -4.62
C VAL A 55 3.03 -2.96 -3.97
N VAL A 56 2.96 -1.86 -4.71
CA VAL A 56 3.15 -0.53 -4.13
C VAL A 56 1.84 -0.01 -3.57
N VAL A 57 1.89 0.56 -2.37
CA VAL A 57 0.72 1.16 -1.73
C VAL A 57 1.04 2.58 -1.29
N GLY A 58 0.27 3.53 -1.80
CA GLY A 58 0.18 4.85 -1.24
C GLY A 58 -1.09 4.97 -0.40
N CYS A 59 -0.98 5.52 0.80
CA CYS A 59 -2.11 5.60 1.71
C CYS A 59 -2.16 6.94 2.45
N SER A 60 -3.30 7.60 2.40
CA SER A 60 -3.61 8.78 3.20
C SER A 60 -4.57 8.44 4.32
N SER A 61 -4.06 8.38 5.56
CA SER A 61 -4.91 8.20 6.75
C SER A 61 -5.91 9.35 6.94
N SER A 62 -5.58 10.55 6.44
CA SER A 62 -6.50 11.70 6.45
C SER A 62 -7.73 11.46 5.57
N GLU A 63 -7.54 10.95 4.35
CA GLU A 63 -8.65 10.65 3.43
C GLU A 63 -9.54 9.52 3.97
N ILE A 64 -8.95 8.51 4.58
CA ILE A 64 -9.71 7.44 5.24
C ILE A 64 -10.59 8.00 6.37
N ALA A 65 -10.07 8.95 7.14
CA ALA A 65 -10.82 9.65 8.20
C ALA A 65 -11.82 10.70 7.67
N GLY A 66 -11.98 10.85 6.35
CA GLY A 66 -12.88 11.83 5.75
C GLY A 66 -12.35 13.26 5.73
N HIS A 67 -11.04 13.43 5.87
CA HIS A 67 -10.34 14.72 5.83
C HIS A 67 -9.51 14.87 4.55
N ARG A 68 -9.13 16.09 4.23
CA ARG A 68 -8.24 16.36 3.09
C ARG A 68 -6.87 15.69 3.29
N VAL A 69 -6.28 15.18 2.21
CA VAL A 69 -4.94 14.58 2.19
C VAL A 69 -3.94 15.42 2.99
N GLY A 70 -3.19 14.77 3.89
CA GLY A 70 -2.14 15.41 4.67
C GLY A 70 -2.59 16.35 5.79
N SER A 71 -3.90 16.52 6.02
CA SER A 71 -4.42 17.47 7.02
C SER A 71 -4.48 16.89 8.44
N VAL A 72 -4.75 15.60 8.58
CA VAL A 72 -4.88 14.90 9.87
C VAL A 72 -4.18 13.54 9.79
N SER A 73 -3.00 13.43 10.41
CA SER A 73 -2.30 12.16 10.48
C SER A 73 -2.88 11.29 11.60
N SER A 74 -3.28 10.05 11.28
CA SER A 74 -3.70 9.05 12.27
C SER A 74 -2.77 7.83 12.18
N PRO A 75 -1.88 7.65 13.18
CA PRO A 75 -1.04 6.47 13.29
C PRO A 75 -1.85 5.18 13.39
N GLU A 76 -2.98 5.21 14.10
CA GLU A 76 -3.85 4.05 14.33
C GLU A 76 -4.48 3.56 13.03
N ILE A 77 -4.98 4.47 12.19
CA ILE A 77 -5.51 4.15 10.86
C ILE A 77 -4.38 3.60 9.98
N GLY A 78 -3.21 4.24 9.98
CA GLY A 78 -2.05 3.77 9.23
C GLY A 78 -1.63 2.35 9.61
N GLN A 79 -1.66 2.03 10.90
CA GLN A 79 -1.36 0.71 11.44
C GLN A 79 -2.41 -0.33 11.01
N ALA A 80 -3.70 -0.01 11.14
CA ALA A 80 -4.79 -0.92 10.77
C ALA A 80 -4.74 -1.27 9.26
N VAL A 81 -4.50 -0.29 8.40
CA VAL A 81 -4.32 -0.51 6.95
C VAL A 81 -3.10 -1.39 6.69
N PHE A 82 -1.96 -1.07 7.31
CA PHE A 82 -0.74 -1.86 7.16
C PHE A 82 -0.97 -3.33 7.54
N GLU A 83 -1.54 -3.59 8.72
CA GLU A 83 -1.78 -4.96 9.20
C GLU A 83 -2.66 -5.77 8.24
N GLY A 84 -3.74 -5.18 7.75
CA GLY A 84 -4.64 -5.85 6.81
C GLY A 84 -3.96 -6.19 5.49
N LEU A 85 -3.30 -5.22 4.87
CA LEU A 85 -2.60 -5.40 3.60
C LEU A 85 -1.43 -6.37 3.74
N TYR A 86 -0.58 -6.18 4.75
CA TYR A 86 0.62 -6.98 4.96
C TYR A 86 0.29 -8.45 5.19
N LYS A 87 -0.71 -8.75 6.00
CA LYS A 87 -1.20 -10.12 6.21
C LYS A 87 -1.59 -10.80 4.91
N ALA A 88 -2.46 -10.19 4.11
CA ALA A 88 -2.95 -10.79 2.87
C ALA A 88 -1.85 -10.99 1.82
N LEU A 89 -0.91 -10.04 1.71
CA LEU A 89 0.18 -10.10 0.76
C LEU A 89 1.22 -11.16 1.16
N THR A 90 1.62 -11.19 2.44
CA THR A 90 2.62 -12.14 2.94
C THR A 90 2.14 -13.59 2.89
N GLU A 91 0.85 -13.85 3.13
CA GLU A 91 0.25 -15.18 2.96
C GLU A 91 0.39 -15.73 1.52
N LYS A 92 0.63 -14.87 0.55
CA LYS A 92 0.83 -15.22 -0.86
C LYS A 92 2.27 -15.02 -1.34
N GLY A 93 3.21 -14.75 -0.44
CA GLY A 93 4.61 -14.47 -0.78
C GLY A 93 4.79 -13.23 -1.65
N ILE A 94 3.92 -12.23 -1.49
CA ILE A 94 3.95 -10.96 -2.25
C ILE A 94 4.49 -9.86 -1.36
N TRP A 95 5.38 -9.05 -1.89
CA TRP A 95 6.04 -7.97 -1.17
C TRP A 95 5.21 -6.69 -1.18
N LEU A 96 5.13 -6.04 -0.03
CA LEU A 96 4.54 -4.72 0.14
C LEU A 96 5.62 -3.65 0.04
N ALA A 97 5.43 -2.65 -0.82
CA ALA A 97 6.21 -1.43 -0.87
C ALA A 97 5.33 -0.26 -0.44
N ALA A 98 5.58 0.28 0.75
CA ALA A 98 4.79 1.37 1.33
C ALA A 98 5.38 2.72 0.93
N GLN A 99 4.61 3.52 0.18
CA GLN A 99 5.04 4.84 -0.27
C GLN A 99 4.98 5.85 0.87
N CYS A 100 6.08 6.59 1.04
CA CYS A 100 6.14 7.77 1.90
C CYS A 100 5.39 8.95 1.27
N CYS A 101 5.12 9.98 2.08
CA CYS A 101 4.56 11.24 1.57
C CYS A 101 5.59 12.10 0.84
N GLU A 102 5.15 13.23 0.31
CA GLU A 102 5.98 14.19 -0.43
C GLU A 102 7.15 14.76 0.39
N HIS A 103 7.05 14.83 1.71
CA HIS A 103 8.15 15.29 2.57
C HIS A 103 9.40 14.41 2.49
N LEU A 104 9.24 13.14 2.14
CA LEU A 104 10.32 12.20 1.84
C LEU A 104 10.37 11.84 0.36
N ASN A 105 9.96 12.77 -0.49
CA ASN A 105 9.99 12.63 -1.96
C ASN A 105 9.39 11.31 -2.44
N ARG A 106 8.36 10.79 -1.73
CA ARG A 106 7.66 9.54 -2.04
C ARG A 106 8.57 8.30 -2.10
N ALA A 107 9.67 8.29 -1.32
CA ALA A 107 10.49 7.11 -1.12
C ALA A 107 9.63 5.93 -0.65
N LEU A 108 10.09 4.72 -0.88
CA LEU A 108 9.37 3.50 -0.59
C LEU A 108 10.02 2.74 0.55
N ILE A 109 9.21 2.26 1.47
CA ILE A 109 9.64 1.33 2.52
C ILE A 109 9.27 -0.08 2.09
N ILE A 110 10.26 -0.96 2.12
CA ILE A 110 10.12 -2.36 1.70
C ILE A 110 11.00 -3.26 2.58
N GLU A 111 10.73 -4.56 2.60
CA GLU A 111 11.64 -5.55 3.19
C GLU A 111 12.93 -5.63 2.36
N ARG A 112 14.09 -5.68 3.02
CA ARG A 112 15.39 -5.82 2.33
C ARG A 112 15.45 -7.04 1.41
N GLU A 113 14.82 -8.14 1.79
CA GLU A 113 14.77 -9.37 0.98
C GLU A 113 14.08 -9.17 -0.37
N ALA A 114 13.14 -8.23 -0.45
CA ALA A 114 12.46 -7.87 -1.70
C ALA A 114 13.28 -6.90 -2.58
N MET A 115 14.34 -6.34 -2.03
CA MET A 115 15.21 -5.40 -2.74
C MET A 115 15.95 -6.15 -3.86
N LYS A 116 15.72 -5.73 -5.09
CA LYS A 116 16.48 -6.17 -6.27
C LYS A 116 17.64 -5.18 -6.49
N ASP A 117 18.14 -5.01 -7.64
CA ASP A 117 19.29 -4.19 -8.03
C ASP A 117 19.17 -2.68 -7.69
N CYS A 118 18.76 -2.34 -6.47
CA CYS A 118 18.58 -0.97 -5.98
C CYS A 118 19.44 -0.74 -4.74
N GLU A 119 19.94 0.49 -4.57
CA GLU A 119 20.66 0.89 -3.36
C GLU A 119 19.68 1.51 -2.34
N PRO A 120 19.77 1.13 -1.04
CA PRO A 120 18.97 1.77 0.00
C PRO A 120 19.33 3.24 0.17
N VAL A 121 18.32 4.08 0.41
CA VAL A 121 18.51 5.47 0.81
C VAL A 121 18.38 5.62 2.32
N ASN A 122 19.09 6.58 2.90
CA ASN A 122 19.07 6.82 4.35
C ASN A 122 17.85 7.67 4.75
N VAL A 123 16.68 7.00 4.77
CA VAL A 123 15.39 7.62 5.11
C VAL A 123 14.68 6.74 6.15
N VAL A 124 14.18 7.38 7.21
CA VAL A 124 13.32 6.75 8.22
C VAL A 124 12.02 7.55 8.33
N PRO A 125 10.89 6.97 7.93
CA PRO A 125 9.62 7.69 7.95
C PRO A 125 9.14 7.97 9.37
N GLN A 126 8.45 9.12 9.51
CA GLN A 126 7.78 9.54 10.73
C GLN A 126 6.30 9.86 10.39
N PRO A 127 5.37 9.82 11.36
CA PRO A 127 3.96 10.08 11.08
C PRO A 127 3.69 11.42 10.36
N LYS A 128 4.49 12.45 10.64
CA LYS A 128 4.38 13.78 10.01
C LYS A 128 5.38 14.01 8.86
N ALA A 129 6.29 13.07 8.63
CA ALA A 129 7.29 13.15 7.55
C ALA A 129 7.55 11.74 7.02
N GLY A 130 6.74 11.30 6.07
CA GLY A 130 6.66 9.95 5.52
C GLY A 130 5.25 9.39 5.55
N GLY A 131 4.46 9.80 6.56
CA GLY A 131 3.06 9.42 6.73
C GLY A 131 2.87 8.22 7.65
N SER A 132 1.68 8.12 8.21
CA SER A 132 1.32 7.09 9.21
C SER A 132 1.47 5.67 8.66
N PHE A 133 1.05 5.42 7.44
CA PHE A 133 1.12 4.11 6.80
C PHE A 133 2.57 3.65 6.55
N ALA A 134 3.41 4.51 5.96
CA ALA A 134 4.82 4.18 5.72
C ALA A 134 5.59 3.99 7.04
N THR A 135 5.24 4.76 8.08
CA THR A 135 5.80 4.59 9.43
C THR A 135 5.38 3.25 10.04
N ALA A 136 4.11 2.86 9.89
CA ALA A 136 3.62 1.56 10.34
C ALA A 136 4.35 0.42 9.64
N ALA A 137 4.54 0.52 8.31
CA ALA A 137 5.28 -0.46 7.53
C ALA A 137 6.74 -0.56 7.97
N TYR A 138 7.42 0.56 8.18
CA TYR A 138 8.81 0.57 8.64
C TYR A 138 8.96 -0.14 10.00
N ASN A 139 8.03 0.09 10.91
CA ASN A 139 8.05 -0.52 12.24
C ASN A 139 7.60 -1.99 12.25
N GLY A 140 6.77 -2.40 11.28
CA GLY A 140 6.20 -3.73 11.19
C GLY A 140 6.98 -4.71 10.32
N PHE A 141 7.83 -4.24 9.43
CA PHE A 141 8.72 -5.09 8.63
C PHE A 141 9.86 -5.66 9.48
N LYS A 142 10.34 -6.83 9.10
CA LYS A 142 11.43 -7.51 9.80
C LYS A 142 12.78 -6.84 9.59
N ASP A 143 13.06 -6.42 8.36
CA ASP A 143 14.29 -5.71 7.96
C ASP A 143 13.94 -4.60 6.95
N PRO A 144 13.38 -3.47 7.43
CA PRO A 144 12.92 -2.39 6.57
C PRO A 144 14.09 -1.64 5.95
N VAL A 145 13.93 -1.30 4.67
CA VAL A 145 14.81 -0.40 3.93
C VAL A 145 13.98 0.64 3.20
N ALA A 146 14.56 1.81 2.96
CA ALA A 146 13.98 2.81 2.09
C ALA A 146 14.66 2.77 0.71
N LEU A 147 13.86 2.90 -0.36
CA LEU A 147 14.31 2.97 -1.74
C LEU A 147 13.75 4.21 -2.43
N GLU A 148 14.45 4.71 -3.45
CA GLU A 148 13.92 5.80 -4.28
C GLU A 148 12.77 5.34 -5.17
N GLU A 149 12.88 4.16 -5.75
CA GLU A 149 11.88 3.59 -6.66
C GLU A 149 11.81 2.06 -6.56
N VAL A 150 10.69 1.51 -7.00
CA VAL A 150 10.54 0.10 -7.37
C VAL A 150 9.85 0.01 -8.73
N ARG A 151 9.76 -1.19 -9.30
CA ARG A 151 8.92 -1.49 -10.47
C ARG A 151 7.87 -2.51 -10.05
N ALA A 152 6.85 -2.01 -9.36
CA ALA A 152 5.80 -2.84 -8.79
C ALA A 152 4.94 -3.50 -9.87
N ASP A 153 4.47 -4.71 -9.57
CA ASP A 153 3.59 -5.50 -10.42
C ASP A 153 2.14 -5.01 -10.36
N ALA A 154 1.76 -4.45 -9.22
CA ALA A 154 0.46 -3.80 -9.01
C ALA A 154 0.58 -2.68 -7.98
N GLY A 155 -0.47 -1.89 -7.84
CA GLY A 155 -0.52 -0.83 -6.84
C GLY A 155 -1.93 -0.52 -6.35
N LEU A 156 -1.99 -0.06 -5.11
CA LEU A 156 -3.17 0.50 -4.46
C LEU A 156 -2.91 1.97 -4.13
N ASP A 157 -3.77 2.84 -4.60
CA ASP A 157 -3.76 4.25 -4.23
C ASP A 157 -4.98 4.55 -3.34
N ILE A 158 -4.73 4.67 -2.05
CA ILE A 158 -5.76 4.92 -1.04
C ILE A 158 -5.69 6.40 -0.66
N GLY A 159 -6.51 7.22 -1.32
CA GLY A 159 -6.60 8.65 -1.04
C GLY A 159 -5.76 9.56 -1.95
N ASN A 160 -5.68 9.24 -3.24
CA ASN A 160 -5.04 10.08 -4.27
C ASN A 160 -3.58 10.46 -3.96
N THR A 161 -2.79 9.49 -3.57
CA THR A 161 -1.40 9.69 -3.14
C THR A 161 -0.41 9.69 -4.30
N LEU A 162 -0.84 9.33 -5.50
CA LEU A 162 -0.04 9.30 -6.73
C LEU A 162 1.13 8.31 -6.67
N ILE A 163 0.89 7.05 -7.01
CA ILE A 163 1.85 5.94 -6.97
C ILE A 163 2.42 5.56 -8.35
N GLY A 164 1.94 6.19 -9.43
CA GLY A 164 2.19 5.74 -10.80
C GLY A 164 3.66 5.61 -11.17
N MET A 165 4.55 6.44 -10.60
CA MET A 165 5.99 6.41 -10.86
C MET A 165 6.67 5.12 -10.39
N HIS A 166 6.06 4.39 -9.47
CA HIS A 166 6.61 3.17 -8.89
C HIS A 166 6.11 1.88 -9.56
N LEU A 167 5.24 2.01 -10.55
CA LEU A 167 4.72 0.88 -11.32
C LEU A 167 5.62 0.54 -12.51
N LYS A 168 5.47 -0.68 -13.04
CA LYS A 168 5.97 -0.99 -14.38
C LYS A 168 5.38 -0.01 -15.39
N LYS A 169 6.15 0.33 -16.42
CA LYS A 169 5.84 1.43 -17.36
C LYS A 169 4.46 1.33 -18.03
N VAL A 170 3.94 0.12 -18.20
CA VAL A 170 2.60 -0.11 -18.75
C VAL A 170 1.73 -0.70 -17.65
N ALA A 171 0.73 0.07 -17.24
CA ALA A 171 -0.24 -0.32 -16.21
C ALA A 171 -1.65 -0.14 -16.76
N VAL A 172 -2.58 -0.98 -16.31
CA VAL A 172 -4.00 -0.86 -16.61
C VAL A 172 -4.78 -0.66 -15.31
N PRO A 173 -5.77 0.25 -15.30
CA PRO A 173 -6.64 0.40 -14.14
C PRO A 173 -7.49 -0.86 -13.96
N LEU A 174 -7.55 -1.35 -12.72
CA LEU A 174 -8.50 -2.39 -12.31
C LEU A 174 -9.66 -1.76 -11.56
N ARG A 175 -10.83 -2.36 -11.71
CA ARG A 175 -12.01 -2.04 -10.90
C ARG A 175 -12.28 -3.22 -10.00
N LEU A 176 -12.18 -3.00 -8.71
CA LEU A 176 -12.59 -3.94 -7.69
C LEU A 176 -14.08 -3.76 -7.37
N LYS A 177 -14.69 -4.77 -6.77
CA LYS A 177 -16.11 -4.80 -6.42
C LYS A 177 -16.41 -4.03 -5.15
#